data_7b634ea50499c84bf4c02a3fd8a8a857
#
_entry.id   7b634ea50499c84bf4c02a3fd8a8a857
#
_cell.length_a   1.000
_cell.length_b   1.000
_cell.length_c   1.000
_cell.angle_alpha   90.00
_cell.angle_beta   90.00
_cell.angle_gamma   90.00
#
_symmetry.space_group_name_H-M   'P 1'
#
loop_
_entity.id
_entity.type
_entity.pdbx_description
1 polymer ?
#
loop_
_entity_poly.entity_id
_entity_poly.type
_entity_poly.pdbx_seq_one_letter_code
_entity_poly.pdbx_strand_id
1 'polypeptide(L)'
;MSTNSVTTAVEKADHQVSDVTLRNRLLDALTVSSGAVDTVSFIALGKVFSAFMTGNIAFLGMAIASTTGSTTYGVVPPRVISVLAAMAGFAGGIYLATKIVRRFEQSAANKNQQPTGVVWPRQTTLALSISLLAHLCFVLIWFATSARPGGSVIPVLLATWALAMGMQSAAVRQLDVPGIFTTAATATFIFLFGDWAYNRPLTSEEHSRLRGVLVSLAIGATAGGLLLIHAPIYAPVLPFVITIGVVVTAARAFRYDDEAQESRGNVPLAA
;
A
#
# COMPACT_ATOMS: atom_id res chain seq x y z
N MET A 1 -8.34 45.45 -2.37
CA MET A 1 -8.35 44.01 -2.10
C MET A 1 -8.88 43.83 -0.69
N SER A 2 -10.01 43.13 -0.51
CA SER A 2 -10.71 43.03 0.78
C SER A 2 -9.97 42.11 1.73
N THR A 3 -9.85 42.44 3.01
CA THR A 3 -9.30 41.64 4.09
C THR A 3 -9.91 40.23 4.14
N ASN A 4 -11.18 40.08 3.80
CA ASN A 4 -11.87 38.79 3.73
C ASN A 4 -11.27 37.84 2.67
N SER A 5 -10.79 38.34 1.53
CA SER A 5 -10.22 37.48 0.48
C SER A 5 -8.85 36.90 0.88
N VAL A 6 -8.08 37.65 1.68
CA VAL A 6 -6.77 37.20 2.19
C VAL A 6 -6.96 36.16 3.29
N THR A 7 -7.89 36.38 4.23
CA THR A 7 -8.18 35.44 5.31
C THR A 7 -8.67 34.09 4.78
N THR A 8 -9.57 34.10 3.78
CA THR A 8 -10.07 32.87 3.15
C THR A 8 -8.98 32.12 2.37
N ALA A 9 -8.03 32.85 1.76
CA ALA A 9 -6.90 32.24 1.06
C ALA A 9 -5.91 31.58 2.02
N VAL A 10 -5.63 32.22 3.16
CA VAL A 10 -4.75 31.69 4.22
C VAL A 10 -5.36 30.43 4.85
N GLU A 11 -6.65 30.47 5.20
CA GLU A 11 -7.37 29.35 5.78
C GLU A 11 -7.42 28.12 4.83
N LYS A 12 -7.62 28.36 3.53
CA LYS A 12 -7.58 27.32 2.51
C LYS A 12 -6.19 26.71 2.34
N ALA A 13 -5.13 27.52 2.42
CA ALA A 13 -3.76 27.04 2.34
C ALA A 13 -3.39 26.18 3.57
N ASP A 14 -3.81 26.57 4.76
CA ASP A 14 -3.55 25.84 6.00
C ASP A 14 -4.28 24.47 6.02
N HIS A 15 -5.53 24.43 5.53
CA HIS A 15 -6.29 23.18 5.38
C HIS A 15 -5.62 22.24 4.38
N GLN A 16 -5.15 22.74 3.25
CA GLN A 16 -4.46 21.92 2.23
C GLN A 16 -3.13 21.36 2.73
N VAL A 17 -2.37 22.08 3.55
CA VAL A 17 -1.13 21.61 4.20
C VAL A 17 -1.45 20.48 5.19
N SER A 18 -2.54 20.63 5.96
CA SER A 18 -3.01 19.60 6.90
C SER A 18 -3.36 18.29 6.18
N ASP A 19 -4.07 18.36 5.05
CA ASP A 19 -4.49 17.20 4.26
C ASP A 19 -3.32 16.46 3.63
N VAL A 20 -2.34 17.18 3.12
CA VAL A 20 -1.09 16.58 2.58
C VAL A 20 -0.32 15.87 3.70
N THR A 21 -0.24 16.46 4.87
CA THR A 21 0.43 15.86 6.03
C THR A 21 -0.28 14.59 6.47
N LEU A 22 -1.60 14.60 6.54
CA LEU A 22 -2.40 13.43 6.87
C LEU A 22 -2.23 12.32 5.83
N ARG A 23 -2.30 12.63 4.55
CA ARG A 23 -2.02 11.69 3.46
C ARG A 23 -0.67 10.99 3.64
N ASN A 24 0.38 11.77 3.91
CA ASN A 24 1.73 11.21 4.08
C ASN A 24 1.78 10.24 5.28
N ARG A 25 1.14 10.57 6.41
CA ARG A 25 1.03 9.66 7.57
C ARG A 25 0.27 8.38 7.26
N LEU A 26 -0.79 8.45 6.46
CA LEU A 26 -1.53 7.26 6.02
C LEU A 26 -0.70 6.38 5.10
N LEU A 27 0.14 6.97 4.24
CA LEU A 27 1.09 6.25 3.41
C LEU A 27 2.18 5.56 4.24
N ASP A 28 2.70 6.23 5.27
CA ASP A 28 3.64 5.63 6.22
C ASP A 28 3.01 4.44 6.94
N ALA A 29 1.77 4.55 7.40
CA ALA A 29 1.04 3.46 8.03
C ALA A 29 0.84 2.25 7.08
N LEU A 30 0.47 2.49 5.82
CA LEU A 30 0.38 1.43 4.80
C LEU A 30 1.75 0.79 4.53
N THR A 31 2.83 1.55 4.64
CA THR A 31 4.19 1.03 4.47
C THR A 31 4.60 0.16 5.67
N VAL A 32 4.22 0.52 6.90
CA VAL A 32 4.36 -0.35 8.08
C VAL A 32 3.61 -1.66 7.86
N SER A 33 2.36 -1.59 7.39
CA SER A 33 1.58 -2.79 7.05
C SER A 33 2.30 -3.68 6.03
N SER A 34 2.85 -3.10 4.96
CA SER A 34 3.58 -3.82 3.92
C SER A 34 4.83 -4.54 4.46
N GLY A 35 5.63 -3.86 5.29
CA GLY A 35 6.80 -4.45 5.93
C GLY A 35 6.45 -5.66 6.82
N ALA A 36 5.38 -5.54 7.60
CA ALA A 36 4.88 -6.63 8.45
C ALA A 36 4.42 -7.82 7.62
N VAL A 37 3.63 -7.57 6.56
CA VAL A 37 3.14 -8.61 5.62
C VAL A 37 4.30 -9.37 5.00
N ASP A 38 5.29 -8.68 4.46
CA ASP A 38 6.42 -9.33 3.79
C ASP A 38 7.27 -10.15 4.74
N THR A 39 7.53 -9.65 5.95
CA THR A 39 8.30 -10.38 6.96
C THR A 39 7.58 -11.65 7.42
N VAL A 40 6.28 -11.55 7.74
CA VAL A 40 5.48 -12.71 8.14
C VAL A 40 5.37 -13.72 7.00
N SER A 41 5.13 -13.27 5.77
CA SER A 41 5.07 -14.13 4.58
C SER A 41 6.38 -14.88 4.36
N PHE A 42 7.49 -14.16 4.41
CA PHE A 42 8.81 -14.74 4.18
C PHE A 42 9.18 -15.81 5.22
N ILE A 43 8.93 -15.53 6.50
CA ILE A 43 9.32 -16.45 7.57
C ILE A 43 8.35 -17.62 7.67
N ALA A 44 7.03 -17.40 7.59
CA ALA A 44 6.02 -18.40 7.90
C ALA A 44 5.43 -19.12 6.67
N LEU A 45 5.54 -18.54 5.46
CA LEU A 45 4.90 -19.08 4.26
C LEU A 45 5.90 -19.58 3.20
N GLY A 46 7.06 -20.07 3.62
CA GLY A 46 7.98 -20.77 2.73
C GLY A 46 8.94 -19.86 1.96
N LYS A 47 9.42 -18.80 2.57
CA LYS A 47 10.41 -17.84 2.03
C LYS A 47 9.95 -17.11 0.78
N VAL A 48 8.66 -16.77 0.70
CA VAL A 48 8.05 -16.03 -0.40
C VAL A 48 7.48 -14.71 0.14
N PHE A 49 7.66 -13.61 -0.57
CA PHE A 49 7.09 -12.31 -0.23
C PHE A 49 5.68 -12.15 -0.79
N SER A 50 4.84 -11.40 -0.10
CA SER A 50 3.50 -11.05 -0.61
C SER A 50 3.48 -9.72 -1.40
N ALA A 51 4.45 -8.82 -1.16
CA ALA A 51 4.52 -7.51 -1.81
C ALA A 51 5.84 -7.27 -2.57
N PHE A 52 6.96 -7.87 -2.15
CA PHE A 52 8.28 -7.68 -2.77
C PHE A 52 8.46 -8.58 -3.99
N MET A 53 7.88 -8.19 -5.13
CA MET A 53 7.82 -9.01 -6.35
C MET A 53 9.18 -9.22 -7.01
N THR A 54 10.13 -8.27 -6.91
CA THR A 54 11.49 -8.45 -7.43
C THR A 54 12.20 -9.62 -6.75
N GLY A 55 12.04 -9.77 -5.42
CA GLY A 55 12.53 -10.93 -4.69
C GLY A 55 11.87 -12.23 -5.14
N ASN A 56 10.56 -12.21 -5.37
CA ASN A 56 9.83 -13.38 -5.84
C ASN A 56 10.28 -13.83 -7.25
N ILE A 57 10.59 -12.89 -8.16
CA ILE A 57 11.17 -13.22 -9.49
C ILE A 57 12.53 -13.90 -9.34
N ALA A 58 13.39 -13.39 -8.44
CA ALA A 58 14.68 -14.03 -8.16
C ALA A 58 14.51 -15.44 -7.57
N PHE A 59 13.56 -15.62 -6.66
CA PHE A 59 13.21 -16.93 -6.10
C PHE A 59 12.64 -17.89 -7.13
N LEU A 60 11.85 -17.41 -8.08
CA LEU A 60 11.36 -18.24 -9.18
C LEU A 60 12.52 -18.75 -10.04
N GLY A 61 13.47 -17.87 -10.40
CA GLY A 61 14.67 -18.25 -11.11
C GLY A 61 15.50 -19.30 -10.35
N MET A 62 15.70 -19.09 -9.06
CA MET A 62 16.40 -20.04 -8.19
C MET A 62 15.67 -21.40 -8.08
N ALA A 63 14.35 -21.38 -7.95
CA ALA A 63 13.53 -22.59 -7.89
C ALA A 63 13.60 -23.37 -9.21
N ILE A 64 13.60 -22.72 -10.36
CA ILE A 64 13.78 -23.34 -11.68
C ILE A 64 15.20 -23.91 -11.81
N ALA A 65 16.22 -23.14 -11.47
CA ALA A 65 17.61 -23.60 -11.55
C ALA A 65 17.86 -24.85 -10.68
N SER A 66 17.22 -24.94 -9.52
CA SER A 66 17.36 -26.10 -8.61
C SER A 66 16.77 -27.40 -9.16
N THR A 67 15.95 -27.35 -10.21
CA THR A 67 15.43 -28.54 -10.90
C THR A 67 16.50 -29.22 -11.77
N THR A 68 17.59 -28.53 -12.10
CA THR A 68 18.65 -28.99 -13.00
C THR A 68 19.83 -29.66 -12.27
N GLY A 69 19.89 -29.60 -10.93
CA GLY A 69 20.98 -30.20 -10.15
C GLY A 69 20.90 -29.88 -8.66
N SER A 70 21.72 -30.60 -7.87
CA SER A 70 21.86 -30.33 -6.43
C SER A 70 22.55 -29.01 -6.18
N THR A 71 22.02 -28.20 -5.28
CA THR A 71 22.65 -26.95 -4.87
C THR A 71 23.86 -27.24 -3.98
N THR A 72 25.07 -26.92 -4.45
CA THR A 72 26.34 -27.05 -3.68
C THR A 72 26.29 -26.24 -2.38
N TYR A 73 25.44 -25.22 -2.31
CA TYR A 73 25.33 -24.30 -1.18
C TYR A 73 24.24 -24.66 -0.15
N GLY A 74 23.58 -25.83 -0.28
CA GLY A 74 22.57 -26.29 0.68
C GLY A 74 21.33 -25.39 0.78
N VAL A 75 21.12 -24.46 -0.16
CA VAL A 75 19.95 -23.58 -0.16
C VAL A 75 18.74 -24.31 -0.68
N VAL A 76 17.70 -24.41 0.16
CA VAL A 76 16.40 -24.94 -0.25
C VAL A 76 15.58 -23.80 -0.85
N PRO A 77 15.32 -23.81 -2.19
CA PRO A 77 14.53 -22.77 -2.82
C PRO A 77 13.05 -22.84 -2.40
N PRO A 78 12.32 -21.74 -2.49
CA PRO A 78 10.88 -21.75 -2.31
C PRO A 78 10.19 -22.67 -3.33
N ARG A 79 9.02 -23.16 -2.97
CA ARG A 79 8.22 -23.97 -3.92
C ARG A 79 7.71 -23.06 -5.06
N VAL A 80 7.93 -23.48 -6.30
CA VAL A 80 7.50 -22.75 -7.52
C VAL A 80 6.03 -22.33 -7.43
N ILE A 81 5.15 -23.27 -7.00
CA ILE A 81 3.71 -22.98 -6.88
C ILE A 81 3.41 -21.84 -5.89
N SER A 82 4.18 -21.72 -4.80
CA SER A 82 4.01 -20.65 -3.81
C SER A 82 4.42 -19.30 -4.38
N VAL A 83 5.53 -19.25 -5.13
CA VAL A 83 6.00 -18.03 -5.79
C VAL A 83 5.01 -17.57 -6.86
N LEU A 84 4.55 -18.50 -7.71
CA LEU A 84 3.56 -18.21 -8.75
C LEU A 84 2.23 -17.76 -8.14
N ALA A 85 1.80 -18.36 -7.04
CA ALA A 85 0.57 -17.97 -6.33
C ALA A 85 0.65 -16.53 -5.80
N ALA A 86 1.80 -16.14 -5.21
CA ALA A 86 2.03 -14.77 -4.75
C ALA A 86 2.03 -13.78 -5.93
N MET A 87 2.75 -14.09 -7.01
CA MET A 87 2.82 -13.23 -8.20
C MET A 87 1.44 -13.08 -8.86
N ALA A 88 0.69 -14.17 -9.01
CA ALA A 88 -0.66 -14.14 -9.58
C ALA A 88 -1.64 -13.36 -8.69
N GLY A 89 -1.58 -13.56 -7.37
CA GLY A 89 -2.38 -12.79 -6.41
C GLY A 89 -2.10 -11.30 -6.50
N PHE A 90 -0.83 -10.90 -6.51
CA PHE A 90 -0.43 -9.50 -6.62
C PHE A 90 -0.88 -8.86 -7.93
N ALA A 91 -0.67 -9.53 -9.05
CA ALA A 91 -1.14 -9.07 -10.37
C ALA A 91 -2.67 -8.96 -10.41
N GLY A 92 -3.38 -9.94 -9.86
CA GLY A 92 -4.83 -9.93 -9.71
C GLY A 92 -5.33 -8.76 -8.88
N GLY A 93 -4.65 -8.45 -7.77
CA GLY A 93 -4.94 -7.29 -6.92
C GLY A 93 -4.78 -5.96 -7.65
N ILE A 94 -3.67 -5.78 -8.39
CA ILE A 94 -3.47 -4.59 -9.22
C ILE A 94 -4.59 -4.45 -10.26
N TYR A 95 -4.92 -5.55 -10.94
CA TYR A 95 -5.96 -5.54 -11.97
C TYR A 95 -7.32 -5.14 -11.40
N LEU A 96 -7.72 -5.74 -10.27
CA LEU A 96 -8.99 -5.45 -9.62
C LEU A 96 -9.08 -3.99 -9.16
N ALA A 97 -8.07 -3.49 -8.44
CA ALA A 97 -8.04 -2.11 -7.98
C ALA A 97 -8.04 -1.11 -9.15
N THR A 98 -7.25 -1.38 -10.19
CA THR A 98 -7.23 -0.52 -11.38
C THR A 98 -8.60 -0.50 -12.09
N LYS A 99 -9.30 -1.63 -12.19
CA LYS A 99 -10.67 -1.67 -12.73
C LYS A 99 -11.66 -0.87 -11.91
N ILE A 100 -11.56 -0.96 -10.57
CA ILE A 100 -12.42 -0.20 -9.66
C ILE A 100 -12.20 1.29 -9.90
N VAL A 101 -10.95 1.75 -9.87
CA VAL A 101 -10.58 3.15 -10.08
C VAL A 101 -11.10 3.67 -11.42
N ARG A 102 -10.81 2.98 -12.52
CA ARG A 102 -11.24 3.39 -13.88
C ARG A 102 -12.76 3.53 -14.02
N ARG A 103 -13.55 2.65 -13.37
CA ARG A 103 -15.01 2.76 -13.40
C ARG A 103 -15.50 4.05 -12.74
N PHE A 104 -14.86 4.47 -11.66
CA PHE A 104 -15.19 5.72 -10.96
C PHE A 104 -14.76 6.94 -11.78
N GLU A 105 -13.58 6.93 -12.39
CA GLU A 105 -13.11 8.02 -13.27
C GLU A 105 -14.04 8.22 -14.47
N GLN A 106 -14.46 7.14 -15.12
CA GLN A 106 -15.41 7.19 -16.24
C GLN A 106 -16.78 7.72 -15.80
N SER A 107 -17.25 7.34 -14.61
CA SER A 107 -18.50 7.82 -14.06
C SER A 107 -18.46 9.32 -13.72
N ALA A 108 -17.32 9.81 -13.21
CA ALA A 108 -17.08 11.20 -12.89
C ALA A 108 -16.95 12.07 -14.17
N ALA A 109 -16.19 11.57 -15.15
CA ALA A 109 -16.03 12.24 -16.46
C ALA A 109 -17.38 12.41 -17.19
N ASN A 110 -18.27 11.41 -17.12
CA ASN A 110 -19.61 11.49 -17.70
C ASN A 110 -20.53 12.51 -17.00
N LYS A 111 -20.17 12.92 -15.77
CA LYS A 111 -20.88 13.94 -15.01
C LYS A 111 -20.26 15.35 -15.10
N ASN A 112 -19.28 15.56 -15.99
CA ASN A 112 -18.49 16.81 -16.09
C ASN A 112 -17.83 17.26 -14.75
N GLN A 113 -17.64 16.31 -13.84
CA GLN A 113 -17.00 16.51 -12.55
C GLN A 113 -15.58 15.96 -12.63
N GLN A 114 -14.62 16.74 -13.14
CA GLN A 114 -13.20 16.43 -12.95
C GLN A 114 -12.74 17.08 -11.64
N PRO A 115 -12.48 16.32 -10.59
CA PRO A 115 -11.92 16.88 -9.36
C PRO A 115 -10.44 17.17 -9.59
N THR A 116 -10.11 18.41 -9.91
CA THR A 116 -8.74 18.89 -9.92
C THR A 116 -8.30 19.19 -8.48
N GLY A 117 -7.25 18.52 -8.02
CA GLY A 117 -6.59 18.84 -6.73
C GLY A 117 -7.03 18.02 -5.51
N VAL A 118 -7.72 16.90 -5.68
CA VAL A 118 -8.09 16.02 -4.56
C VAL A 118 -6.87 15.32 -4.00
N VAL A 119 -6.55 15.56 -2.73
CA VAL A 119 -5.38 14.99 -2.02
C VAL A 119 -5.50 13.48 -1.82
N TRP A 120 -6.73 12.98 -1.61
CA TRP A 120 -7.05 11.57 -1.39
C TRP A 120 -8.36 11.17 -2.07
N PRO A 121 -8.32 10.57 -3.27
CA PRO A 121 -9.51 10.18 -4.02
C PRO A 121 -10.34 9.09 -3.31
N ARG A 122 -11.68 9.17 -3.40
CA ARG A 122 -12.61 8.17 -2.82
C ARG A 122 -12.37 6.77 -3.32
N GLN A 123 -11.99 6.62 -4.60
CA GLN A 123 -11.67 5.32 -5.19
C GLN A 123 -10.46 4.64 -4.53
N THR A 124 -9.50 5.41 -3.99
CA THR A 124 -8.38 4.89 -3.20
C THR A 124 -8.90 4.24 -1.91
N THR A 125 -9.76 4.94 -1.16
CA THR A 125 -10.39 4.39 0.05
C THR A 125 -11.22 3.15 -0.27
N LEU A 126 -11.98 3.14 -1.36
CA LEU A 126 -12.79 1.99 -1.76
C LEU A 126 -11.91 0.78 -2.12
N ALA A 127 -10.83 0.97 -2.89
CA ALA A 127 -9.91 -0.10 -3.23
C ALA A 127 -9.25 -0.70 -1.97
N LEU A 128 -8.84 0.15 -1.02
CA LEU A 128 -8.31 -0.29 0.28
C LEU A 128 -9.38 -1.01 1.13
N SER A 129 -10.63 -0.55 1.11
CA SER A 129 -11.73 -1.20 1.82
C SER A 129 -12.00 -2.61 1.28
N ILE A 130 -11.93 -2.79 -0.04
CA ILE A 130 -12.10 -4.12 -0.66
C ILE A 130 -10.87 -5.01 -0.35
N SER A 131 -9.65 -4.45 -0.28
CA SER A 131 -8.47 -5.22 0.11
C SER A 131 -8.56 -5.78 1.54
N LEU A 132 -9.34 -5.14 2.43
CA LEU A 132 -9.61 -5.67 3.78
C LEU A 132 -10.31 -7.03 3.77
N LEU A 133 -11.09 -7.35 2.73
CA LEU A 133 -11.69 -8.68 2.59
C LEU A 133 -10.62 -9.76 2.40
N ALA A 134 -9.58 -9.47 1.62
CA ALA A 134 -8.46 -10.38 1.45
C ALA A 134 -7.62 -10.50 2.74
N HIS A 135 -7.38 -9.39 3.45
CA HIS A 135 -6.73 -9.44 4.75
C HIS A 135 -7.54 -10.26 5.77
N LEU A 136 -8.85 -10.06 5.81
CA LEU A 136 -9.76 -10.82 6.68
C LEU A 136 -9.73 -12.31 6.34
N CYS A 137 -9.82 -12.65 5.05
CA CYS A 137 -9.73 -14.03 4.60
C CYS A 137 -8.40 -14.68 5.04
N PHE A 138 -7.28 -13.98 4.88
CA PHE A 138 -5.99 -14.43 5.38
C PHE A 138 -6.02 -14.69 6.89
N VAL A 139 -6.50 -13.73 7.67
CA VAL A 139 -6.57 -13.82 9.15
C VAL A 139 -7.41 -15.04 9.55
N LEU A 140 -8.57 -15.23 8.93
CA LEU A 140 -9.45 -16.37 9.23
C LEU A 140 -8.78 -17.72 8.94
N ILE A 141 -8.13 -17.86 7.78
CA ILE A 141 -7.40 -19.10 7.43
C ILE A 141 -6.21 -19.31 8.38
N TRP A 142 -5.51 -18.24 8.73
CA TRP A 142 -4.38 -18.30 9.67
C TRP A 142 -4.82 -18.78 11.06
N PHE A 143 -5.90 -18.25 11.60
CA PHE A 143 -6.50 -18.70 12.86
C PHE A 143 -6.98 -20.16 12.77
N ALA A 144 -7.66 -20.51 11.68
CA ALA A 144 -8.16 -21.88 11.47
C ALA A 144 -7.02 -22.92 11.42
N THR A 145 -5.83 -22.52 10.97
CA THR A 145 -4.63 -23.37 10.94
C THR A 145 -3.76 -23.24 12.19
N SER A 146 -4.22 -22.50 13.21
CA SER A 146 -3.48 -22.25 14.46
C SER A 146 -2.06 -21.73 14.21
N ALA A 147 -1.90 -20.80 13.26
CA ALA A 147 -0.62 -20.24 12.82
C ALA A 147 0.40 -21.26 12.28
N ARG A 148 -0.07 -22.45 11.87
CA ARG A 148 0.76 -23.54 11.31
C ARG A 148 0.13 -24.07 10.03
N PRO A 149 0.09 -23.26 8.95
CA PRO A 149 -0.54 -23.69 7.70
C PRO A 149 0.23 -24.85 7.07
N GLY A 150 -0.50 -25.85 6.63
CA GLY A 150 0.06 -26.99 5.88
C GLY A 150 0.50 -26.59 4.48
N GLY A 151 1.31 -27.45 3.84
CA GLY A 151 1.95 -27.14 2.57
C GLY A 151 1.00 -26.80 1.40
N SER A 152 -0.25 -27.29 1.40
CA SER A 152 -1.28 -26.97 0.40
C SER A 152 -1.98 -25.63 0.67
N VAL A 153 -2.01 -25.17 1.93
CA VAL A 153 -2.65 -23.91 2.33
C VAL A 153 -1.72 -22.71 2.10
N ILE A 154 -0.41 -22.91 2.16
CA ILE A 154 0.59 -21.85 1.98
C ILE A 154 0.41 -21.05 0.68
N PRO A 155 0.27 -21.66 -0.52
CA PRO A 155 0.05 -20.91 -1.75
C PRO A 155 -1.25 -20.08 -1.74
N VAL A 156 -2.31 -20.58 -1.09
CA VAL A 156 -3.58 -19.86 -0.95
C VAL A 156 -3.41 -18.62 -0.08
N LEU A 157 -2.75 -18.74 1.06
CA LEU A 157 -2.43 -17.64 1.95
C LEU A 157 -1.57 -16.58 1.25
N LEU A 158 -0.53 -17.01 0.53
CA LEU A 158 0.32 -16.11 -0.24
C LEU A 158 -0.45 -15.37 -1.32
N ALA A 159 -1.28 -16.08 -2.11
CA ALA A 159 -2.12 -15.45 -3.13
C ALA A 159 -3.09 -14.43 -2.52
N THR A 160 -3.69 -14.76 -1.39
CA THR A 160 -4.66 -13.89 -0.70
C THR A 160 -4.01 -12.62 -0.18
N TRP A 161 -2.86 -12.72 0.49
CA TRP A 161 -2.16 -11.53 0.97
C TRP A 161 -1.53 -10.72 -0.16
N ALA A 162 -0.94 -11.39 -1.15
CA ALA A 162 -0.41 -10.72 -2.33
C ALA A 162 -1.50 -9.97 -3.11
N LEU A 163 -2.73 -10.51 -3.18
CA LEU A 163 -3.87 -9.81 -3.76
C LEU A 163 -4.18 -8.51 -3.00
N ALA A 164 -4.22 -8.55 -1.66
CA ALA A 164 -4.40 -7.36 -0.85
C ALA A 164 -3.29 -6.32 -1.08
N MET A 165 -2.02 -6.77 -1.14
CA MET A 165 -0.86 -5.89 -1.38
C MET A 165 -0.86 -5.31 -2.80
N GLY A 166 -1.27 -6.08 -3.80
CA GLY A 166 -1.46 -5.60 -5.17
C GLY A 166 -2.53 -4.51 -5.26
N MET A 167 -3.66 -4.71 -4.56
CA MET A 167 -4.73 -3.70 -4.47
C MET A 167 -4.23 -2.44 -3.77
N GLN A 168 -3.52 -2.55 -2.64
CA GLN A 168 -2.92 -1.43 -1.93
C GLN A 168 -1.94 -0.67 -2.84
N SER A 169 -1.05 -1.37 -3.54
CA SER A 169 -0.06 -0.76 -4.44
C SER A 169 -0.71 0.03 -5.58
N ALA A 170 -1.77 -0.52 -6.19
CA ALA A 170 -2.51 0.16 -7.24
C ALA A 170 -3.30 1.36 -6.70
N ALA A 171 -3.87 1.27 -5.49
CA ALA A 171 -4.59 2.35 -4.84
C ALA A 171 -3.66 3.52 -4.49
N VAL A 172 -2.48 3.23 -3.91
CA VAL A 172 -1.46 4.25 -3.58
C VAL A 172 -0.90 4.93 -4.82
N ARG A 173 -0.72 4.19 -5.92
CA ARG A 173 -0.28 4.76 -7.19
C ARG A 173 -1.20 5.88 -7.71
N GLN A 174 -2.49 5.84 -7.40
CA GLN A 174 -3.45 6.88 -7.82
C GLN A 174 -3.23 8.23 -7.12
N LEU A 175 -2.51 8.23 -6.01
CA LEU A 175 -2.20 9.46 -5.27
C LEU A 175 -1.11 10.28 -5.96
N ASP A 176 -0.45 9.72 -6.97
CA ASP A 176 0.61 10.33 -7.79
C ASP A 176 1.68 11.09 -6.96
N VAL A 177 2.10 10.46 -5.85
CA VAL A 177 3.12 11.03 -4.96
C VAL A 177 4.50 10.55 -5.41
N PRO A 178 5.36 11.46 -5.95
CA PRO A 178 6.66 11.07 -6.48
C PRO A 178 7.52 10.34 -5.44
N GLY A 179 8.14 9.22 -5.85
CA GLY A 179 9.08 8.45 -5.03
C GLY A 179 8.45 7.60 -3.92
N ILE A 180 7.14 7.64 -3.74
CA ILE A 180 6.48 6.79 -2.73
C ILE A 180 5.89 5.54 -3.37
N PHE A 181 6.51 4.42 -3.01
CA PHE A 181 6.01 3.09 -3.31
C PHE A 181 5.98 2.30 -2.00
N THR A 182 4.81 2.07 -1.44
CA THR A 182 4.65 1.37 -0.14
C THR A 182 5.19 -0.07 -0.17
N THR A 183 5.45 -0.60 -1.36
CA THR A 183 5.92 -1.97 -1.59
C THR A 183 7.26 -2.04 -2.32
N ALA A 184 7.91 -0.90 -2.65
CA ALA A 184 9.12 -0.88 -3.48
C ALA A 184 10.20 0.06 -2.91
N ALA A 185 10.89 -0.37 -1.87
CA ALA A 185 11.96 0.40 -1.21
C ALA A 185 13.08 0.83 -2.16
N THR A 186 13.44 0.00 -3.15
CA THR A 186 14.54 0.30 -4.09
C THR A 186 14.33 1.61 -4.84
N ALA A 187 13.11 1.88 -5.31
CA ALA A 187 12.80 3.14 -5.98
C ALA A 187 12.98 4.33 -5.02
N THR A 188 12.51 4.19 -3.77
CA THR A 188 12.68 5.22 -2.72
C THR A 188 14.16 5.48 -2.41
N PHE A 189 15.01 4.44 -2.39
CA PHE A 189 16.47 4.59 -2.25
C PHE A 189 17.06 5.37 -3.42
N ILE A 190 16.67 5.07 -4.66
CA ILE A 190 17.17 5.79 -5.85
C ILE A 190 16.82 7.28 -5.76
N PHE A 191 15.60 7.63 -5.39
CA PHE A 191 15.21 9.02 -5.21
C PHE A 191 15.96 9.69 -4.06
N LEU A 192 16.11 9.02 -2.91
CA LEU A 192 16.75 9.60 -1.72
C LEU A 192 18.25 9.85 -1.90
N PHE A 193 18.96 8.92 -2.53
CA PHE A 193 20.42 9.00 -2.67
C PHE A 193 20.86 9.53 -4.05
N GLY A 194 20.03 9.35 -5.10
CA GLY A 194 20.32 9.86 -6.43
C GLY A 194 20.34 11.38 -6.48
N ASP A 195 19.40 12.05 -5.83
CA ASP A 195 19.33 13.50 -5.80
C ASP A 195 20.50 14.14 -5.04
N TRP A 196 21.06 13.42 -4.06
CA TRP A 196 22.28 13.85 -3.39
C TRP A 196 23.49 13.91 -4.34
N ALA A 197 23.56 12.99 -5.29
CA ALA A 197 24.63 12.95 -6.29
C ALA A 197 24.47 14.03 -7.39
N TYR A 198 23.24 14.44 -7.69
CA TYR A 198 22.95 15.42 -8.74
C TYR A 198 22.95 16.88 -8.28
N ASN A 199 23.30 17.17 -7.02
CA ASN A 199 23.22 18.52 -6.45
C ASN A 199 21.84 19.19 -6.63
N ARG A 200 20.77 18.41 -6.79
CA ARG A 200 19.41 18.88 -6.76
C ARG A 200 18.91 18.75 -5.32
N PRO A 201 18.82 19.85 -4.57
CA PRO A 201 18.35 19.75 -3.21
C PRO A 201 16.86 19.34 -3.25
N LEU A 202 16.58 18.10 -2.81
CA LEU A 202 15.22 17.75 -2.40
C LEU A 202 14.77 18.76 -1.35
N THR A 203 13.53 19.16 -1.42
CA THR A 203 12.96 19.98 -0.34
C THR A 203 13.01 19.20 0.97
N SER A 204 13.08 19.90 2.09
CA SER A 204 13.10 19.27 3.43
C SER A 204 11.90 18.32 3.63
N GLU A 205 10.76 18.65 3.03
CA GLU A 205 9.55 17.83 3.02
C GLU A 205 9.73 16.52 2.24
N GLU A 206 10.30 16.57 1.04
CA GLU A 206 10.54 15.38 0.22
C GLU A 206 11.53 14.43 0.89
N HIS A 207 12.61 14.95 1.46
CA HIS A 207 13.56 14.16 2.25
C HIS A 207 12.91 13.50 3.46
N SER A 208 12.06 14.22 4.20
CA SER A 208 11.36 13.69 5.35
C SER A 208 10.40 12.56 4.95
N ARG A 209 9.69 12.75 3.86
CA ARG A 209 8.73 11.80 3.31
C ARG A 209 9.40 10.51 2.84
N LEU A 210 10.47 10.59 2.06
CA LEU A 210 11.18 9.41 1.56
C LEU A 210 11.84 8.61 2.71
N ARG A 211 12.41 9.32 3.70
CA ARG A 211 12.92 8.67 4.92
C ARG A 211 11.80 8.02 5.72
N GLY A 212 10.65 8.68 5.83
CA GLY A 212 9.46 8.13 6.50
C GLY A 212 9.06 6.78 5.93
N VAL A 213 8.99 6.64 4.62
CA VAL A 213 8.67 5.37 3.94
C VAL A 213 9.68 4.25 4.30
N LEU A 214 10.99 4.52 4.24
CA LEU A 214 12.00 3.51 4.55
C LEU A 214 11.99 3.09 6.04
N VAL A 215 11.85 4.07 6.93
CA VAL A 215 11.77 3.82 8.38
C VAL A 215 10.48 3.05 8.70
N SER A 216 9.36 3.43 8.12
CA SER A 216 8.07 2.75 8.28
C SER A 216 8.12 1.31 7.81
N LEU A 217 8.78 1.05 6.68
CA LEU A 217 8.97 -0.33 6.18
C LEU A 217 9.78 -1.17 7.18
N ALA A 218 10.88 -0.62 7.70
CA ALA A 218 11.73 -1.30 8.68
C ALA A 218 10.99 -1.54 10.01
N ILE A 219 10.24 -0.56 10.49
CA ILE A 219 9.40 -0.69 11.69
C ILE A 219 8.37 -1.80 11.49
N GLY A 220 7.68 -1.80 10.35
CA GLY A 220 6.69 -2.83 10.02
C GLY A 220 7.28 -4.22 9.95
N ALA A 221 8.42 -4.37 9.25
CA ALA A 221 9.14 -5.64 9.16
C ALA A 221 9.57 -6.15 10.54
N THR A 222 10.10 -5.28 11.38
CA THR A 222 10.51 -5.61 12.75
C THR A 222 9.30 -6.00 13.60
N ALA A 223 8.23 -5.21 13.58
CA ALA A 223 7.02 -5.48 14.36
C ALA A 223 6.35 -6.80 13.93
N GLY A 224 6.21 -7.03 12.62
CA GLY A 224 5.68 -8.29 12.09
C GLY A 224 6.53 -9.50 12.49
N GLY A 225 7.87 -9.37 12.42
CA GLY A 225 8.81 -10.40 12.85
C GLY A 225 8.72 -10.69 14.36
N LEU A 226 8.69 -9.66 15.20
CA LEU A 226 8.54 -9.81 16.65
C LEU A 226 7.22 -10.47 17.02
N LEU A 227 6.10 -10.06 16.40
CA LEU A 227 4.81 -10.70 16.62
C LEU A 227 4.84 -12.16 16.20
N LEU A 228 5.45 -12.48 15.06
CA LEU A 228 5.54 -13.86 14.61
C LEU A 228 6.36 -14.74 15.56
N ILE A 229 7.42 -14.21 16.18
CA ILE A 229 8.28 -14.95 17.10
C ILE A 229 7.60 -15.13 18.47
N HIS A 230 6.97 -14.08 19.01
CA HIS A 230 6.47 -14.09 20.39
C HIS A 230 4.97 -14.41 20.49
N ALA A 231 4.19 -14.07 19.47
CA ALA A 231 2.74 -14.24 19.45
C ALA A 231 2.23 -14.57 18.03
N PRO A 232 2.65 -15.71 17.44
CA PRO A 232 2.48 -16.01 16.02
C PRO A 232 1.03 -15.96 15.56
N ILE A 233 0.08 -16.31 16.42
CA ILE A 233 -1.35 -16.28 16.10
C ILE A 233 -1.82 -14.84 15.72
N TYR A 234 -1.25 -13.82 16.35
CA TYR A 234 -1.64 -12.41 16.16
C TYR A 234 -0.82 -11.69 15.08
N ALA A 235 0.20 -12.32 14.50
CA ALA A 235 1.07 -11.67 13.52
C ALA A 235 0.31 -11.01 12.34
N PRO A 236 -0.71 -11.65 11.71
CA PRO A 236 -1.46 -11.04 10.61
C PRO A 236 -2.51 -10.01 11.07
N VAL A 237 -2.79 -9.93 12.36
CA VAL A 237 -3.76 -8.92 12.88
C VAL A 237 -3.16 -7.52 12.77
N LEU A 238 -1.85 -7.37 12.92
CA LEU A 238 -1.17 -6.06 12.83
C LEU A 238 -1.44 -5.34 11.49
N PRO A 239 -1.10 -5.90 10.31
CA PRO A 239 -1.36 -5.25 9.04
C PRO A 239 -2.87 -5.05 8.77
N PHE A 240 -3.71 -5.97 9.23
CA PHE A 240 -5.16 -5.84 9.09
C PHE A 240 -5.70 -4.63 9.86
N VAL A 241 -5.34 -4.47 11.14
CA VAL A 241 -5.77 -3.35 11.98
C VAL A 241 -5.23 -2.01 11.46
N ILE A 242 -3.97 -1.97 11.02
CA ILE A 242 -3.39 -0.78 10.40
C ILE A 242 -4.20 -0.37 9.17
N THR A 243 -4.51 -1.30 8.28
CA THR A 243 -5.28 -1.02 7.06
C THR A 243 -6.71 -0.55 7.38
N ILE A 244 -7.36 -1.13 8.40
CA ILE A 244 -8.65 -0.62 8.92
C ILE A 244 -8.49 0.83 9.39
N GLY A 245 -7.49 1.11 10.19
CA GLY A 245 -7.22 2.46 10.71
C GLY A 245 -7.04 3.48 9.57
N VAL A 246 -6.28 3.13 8.54
CA VAL A 246 -6.10 3.97 7.35
C VAL A 246 -7.43 4.21 6.63
N VAL A 247 -8.20 3.17 6.36
CA VAL A 247 -9.49 3.27 5.66
C VAL A 247 -10.48 4.14 6.46
N VAL A 248 -10.59 3.92 7.77
CA VAL A 248 -11.50 4.70 8.63
C VAL A 248 -11.07 6.16 8.72
N THR A 249 -9.77 6.42 8.88
CA THR A 249 -9.24 7.80 8.96
C THR A 249 -9.43 8.52 7.63
N ALA A 250 -9.09 7.88 6.52
CA ALA A 250 -9.28 8.47 5.19
C ALA A 250 -10.77 8.74 4.90
N ALA A 251 -11.65 7.78 5.20
CA ALA A 251 -13.09 7.94 5.00
C ALA A 251 -13.70 9.06 5.83
N ARG A 252 -13.15 9.35 7.01
CA ARG A 252 -13.64 10.44 7.87
C ARG A 252 -13.06 11.80 7.48
N ALA A 253 -11.75 11.85 7.25
CA ALA A 253 -11.05 13.12 7.04
C ALA A 253 -11.36 13.72 5.66
N PHE A 254 -11.38 12.90 4.60
CA PHE A 254 -11.55 13.38 3.22
C PHE A 254 -13.01 13.35 2.73
N ARG A 255 -13.97 12.98 3.60
CA ARG A 255 -15.40 13.00 3.26
C ARG A 255 -15.98 14.41 3.19
N TYR A 256 -15.47 15.31 4.01
CA TYR A 256 -15.91 16.72 4.07
C TYR A 256 -15.52 17.52 2.84
N ASP A 257 -14.39 17.20 2.19
CA ASP A 257 -13.93 17.92 1.01
C ASP A 257 -14.85 17.70 -0.20
N ASP A 258 -15.41 16.51 -0.35
CA ASP A 258 -16.36 16.19 -1.42
C ASP A 258 -17.68 16.97 -1.26
N GLU A 259 -18.23 17.06 -0.04
CA GLU A 259 -19.48 17.76 0.25
C GLU A 259 -19.32 19.29 0.12
N ALA A 260 -18.16 19.82 0.49
CA ALA A 260 -17.85 21.27 0.34
C ALA A 260 -17.65 21.68 -1.13
N GLN A 261 -17.13 20.78 -1.97
CA GLN A 261 -17.01 21.02 -3.41
C GLN A 261 -18.34 20.89 -4.15
N GLU A 262 -19.19 19.94 -3.78
CA GLU A 262 -20.53 19.76 -4.34
C GLU A 262 -21.45 20.98 -4.03
N SER A 263 -21.36 21.51 -2.81
CA SER A 263 -22.14 22.71 -2.42
C SER A 263 -21.70 23.99 -3.14
N ARG A 264 -20.43 24.11 -3.52
CA ARG A 264 -19.90 25.28 -4.27
C ARG A 264 -20.17 25.19 -5.77
N GLY A 265 -20.25 24.00 -6.36
CA GLY A 265 -20.61 23.78 -7.76
C GLY A 265 -22.09 24.06 -8.07
N ASN A 266 -22.94 24.08 -7.04
CA ASN A 266 -24.39 24.31 -7.17
C ASN A 266 -24.84 25.76 -6.91
N VAL A 267 -23.93 26.74 -6.82
CA VAL A 267 -24.32 28.15 -6.74
C VAL A 267 -24.72 28.60 -8.15
N PRO A 268 -26.01 28.94 -8.42
CA PRO A 268 -26.41 29.46 -9.72
C PRO A 268 -25.66 30.78 -9.96
N LEU A 269 -25.01 30.89 -11.12
CA LEU A 269 -24.56 32.17 -11.61
C LEU A 269 -25.78 33.12 -11.64
N ALA A 270 -25.85 34.02 -10.69
CA ALA A 270 -26.86 35.08 -10.71
C ALA A 270 -26.68 35.89 -11.98
N ALA A 271 -27.74 35.87 -12.80
CA ALA A 271 -27.86 36.56 -14.06
C ALA A 271 -27.92 38.07 -13.85
#